data_6fb991531cf31561ddc70a7147adcbae
#
_entry.id   6fb991531cf31561ddc70a7147adcbae
#
_cell.length_a   1.000
_cell.length_b   1.000
_cell.length_c   1.000
_cell.angle_alpha   90.00
_cell.angle_beta   90.00
_cell.angle_gamma   90.00
#
_symmetry.space_group_name_H-M   'P 1'
#
loop_
_entity.id
_entity.type
_entity.pdbx_description
1 polymer ?
#
loop_
_entity_poly.entity_id
_entity_poly.type
_entity_poly.pdbx_seq_one_letter_code
_entity_poly.pdbx_strand_id
1 'polypeptide(L)'
;MPPTIVLIRHAQAFHNVAHKFSHPPLTEKGEGQCSLLRENLLETFSNAVENPEDVAIIVSPMRRTLQTAMLSLDWLVERGVKIEGNADWQENSAKPSDTGSPISSVSPDFPKVNMSNVDALWPDKTSPAAERYAYSKKSILARGRRALEDLHKRPEKLIFVVSHSGFLRLGVVGYWFFNGDYRVFDFEAERGDEGELRVKQQDKTLSGGLGLSLTDPVALGHDLPEEDPEVDPSAKE
;
A
#
# COMPACT_ATOMS: atom_id res chain seq x y z
N MET A 1 18.20 9.68 10.13
CA MET A 1 17.38 10.40 9.15
C MET A 1 16.18 9.53 8.85
N PRO A 2 15.00 10.08 8.62
CA PRO A 2 13.86 9.27 8.19
C PRO A 2 14.14 8.58 6.84
N PRO A 3 13.49 7.45 6.55
CA PRO A 3 13.73 6.70 5.33
C PRO A 3 13.21 7.42 4.07
N THR A 4 13.80 7.13 2.91
CA THR A 4 13.15 7.32 1.62
C THR A 4 12.10 6.22 1.43
N ILE A 5 10.91 6.55 0.94
CA ILE A 5 9.81 5.61 0.73
C ILE A 5 9.46 5.47 -0.74
N VAL A 6 9.34 4.22 -1.20
CA VAL A 6 8.90 3.85 -2.54
C VAL A 6 7.51 3.25 -2.44
N LEU A 7 6.49 4.06 -2.76
CA LEU A 7 5.10 3.64 -2.73
C LEU A 7 4.72 2.99 -4.07
N ILE A 8 4.22 1.78 -4.04
CA ILE A 8 3.88 0.95 -5.20
C ILE A 8 2.41 0.58 -5.14
N ARG A 9 1.66 0.82 -6.22
CA ARG A 9 0.34 0.23 -6.39
C ARG A 9 0.47 -1.19 -6.92
N HIS A 10 -0.34 -2.13 -6.38
CA HIS A 10 -0.41 -3.48 -6.93
C HIS A 10 -0.69 -3.48 -8.45
N ALA A 11 -0.16 -4.48 -9.16
CA ALA A 11 -0.40 -4.73 -10.57
C ALA A 11 -1.87 -5.11 -10.84
N GLN A 12 -2.29 -5.16 -12.10
CA GLN A 12 -3.67 -5.45 -12.47
C GLN A 12 -4.12 -6.80 -11.91
N ALA A 13 -5.24 -6.77 -11.18
CA ALA A 13 -5.91 -7.96 -10.66
C ALA A 13 -7.32 -8.10 -11.23
N PHE A 14 -7.94 -9.26 -11.08
CA PHE A 14 -9.24 -9.54 -11.71
C PHE A 14 -10.35 -8.56 -11.34
N HIS A 15 -10.34 -7.94 -10.15
CA HIS A 15 -11.33 -6.91 -9.79
C HIS A 15 -11.21 -5.63 -10.64
N ASN A 16 -10.03 -5.35 -11.22
CA ASN A 16 -9.85 -4.20 -12.12
C ASN A 16 -10.51 -4.42 -13.50
N VAL A 17 -10.79 -5.67 -13.87
CA VAL A 17 -11.42 -6.03 -15.15
C VAL A 17 -12.85 -6.56 -14.98
N ALA A 18 -13.19 -7.11 -13.80
CA ALA A 18 -14.52 -7.62 -13.49
C ALA A 18 -14.79 -7.51 -11.98
N HIS A 19 -15.69 -6.63 -11.56
CA HIS A 19 -15.96 -6.25 -10.18
C HIS A 19 -16.53 -7.35 -9.25
N LYS A 20 -16.61 -8.60 -9.71
CA LYS A 20 -17.32 -9.71 -9.03
C LYS A 20 -16.43 -10.62 -8.16
N PHE A 21 -15.14 -10.36 -8.07
CA PHE A 21 -14.23 -11.27 -7.36
C PHE A 21 -13.98 -10.81 -5.93
N SER A 22 -14.20 -11.69 -4.96
CA SER A 22 -13.61 -11.58 -3.63
C SER A 22 -12.16 -12.08 -3.68
N HIS A 23 -11.23 -11.37 -3.04
CA HIS A 23 -9.79 -11.72 -2.95
C HIS A 23 -9.09 -11.97 -4.30
N PRO A 24 -9.24 -11.09 -5.30
CA PRO A 24 -8.79 -11.37 -6.66
C PRO A 24 -7.27 -11.49 -6.75
N PRO A 25 -6.75 -12.54 -7.41
CA PRO A 25 -5.35 -12.61 -7.79
C PRO A 25 -5.05 -11.65 -8.96
N LEU A 26 -3.75 -11.55 -9.30
CA LEU A 26 -3.31 -10.84 -10.49
C LEU A 26 -3.85 -11.52 -11.76
N THR A 27 -4.00 -10.72 -12.82
CA THR A 27 -4.24 -11.22 -14.18
C THR A 27 -2.87 -11.51 -14.85
N GLU A 28 -2.87 -12.22 -15.97
CA GLU A 28 -1.68 -12.40 -16.80
C GLU A 28 -1.03 -11.05 -17.20
N LYS A 29 -1.87 -10.05 -17.54
CA LYS A 29 -1.39 -8.66 -17.76
C LYS A 29 -0.74 -8.08 -16.50
N GLY A 30 -1.30 -8.36 -15.33
CA GLY A 30 -0.72 -7.92 -14.04
C GLY A 30 0.64 -8.57 -13.78
N GLU A 31 0.82 -9.82 -14.10
CA GLU A 31 2.12 -10.49 -13.98
C GLU A 31 3.16 -9.86 -14.93
N GLY A 32 2.77 -9.54 -16.17
CA GLY A 32 3.61 -8.77 -17.08
C GLY A 32 3.97 -7.37 -16.55
N GLN A 33 3.03 -6.68 -15.87
CA GLN A 33 3.31 -5.42 -15.20
C GLN A 33 4.32 -5.59 -14.06
N CYS A 34 4.25 -6.68 -13.30
CA CYS A 34 5.23 -6.97 -12.26
C CYS A 34 6.65 -7.18 -12.85
N SER A 35 6.78 -7.80 -14.02
CA SER A 35 8.07 -7.98 -14.68
C SER A 35 8.69 -6.64 -15.07
N LEU A 36 7.91 -5.75 -15.69
CA LEU A 36 8.38 -4.40 -16.05
C LEU A 36 8.74 -3.57 -14.79
N LEU A 37 7.92 -3.65 -13.76
CA LEU A 37 8.18 -2.99 -12.48
C LEU A 37 9.49 -3.50 -11.86
N ARG A 38 9.69 -4.82 -11.84
CA ARG A 38 10.89 -5.46 -11.32
C ARG A 38 12.16 -4.98 -12.02
N GLU A 39 12.16 -5.00 -13.36
CA GLU A 39 13.31 -4.54 -14.16
C GLU A 39 13.67 -3.10 -13.84
N ASN A 40 12.66 -2.21 -13.81
CA ASN A 40 12.88 -0.79 -13.53
C ASN A 40 13.34 -0.53 -12.09
N LEU A 41 12.74 -1.21 -11.09
CA LEU A 41 13.16 -1.07 -9.69
C LEU A 41 14.58 -1.60 -9.47
N LEU A 42 14.93 -2.72 -10.10
CA LEU A 42 16.27 -3.28 -10.03
C LEU A 42 17.30 -2.31 -10.65
N GLU A 43 17.02 -1.76 -11.83
CA GLU A 43 17.89 -0.76 -12.48
C GLU A 43 18.04 0.50 -11.59
N THR A 44 16.94 0.99 -11.01
CA THR A 44 16.93 2.25 -10.26
C THR A 44 17.58 2.12 -8.89
N PHE A 45 17.38 0.98 -8.19
CA PHE A 45 17.70 0.86 -6.76
C PHE A 45 18.78 -0.18 -6.45
N SER A 46 19.30 -0.96 -7.41
CA SER A 46 20.28 -2.02 -7.12
C SER A 46 21.54 -1.49 -6.41
N ASN A 47 21.99 -0.30 -6.76
CA ASN A 47 23.15 0.37 -6.16
C ASN A 47 22.84 1.03 -4.80
N ALA A 48 21.58 1.27 -4.47
CA ALA A 48 21.16 1.85 -3.18
C ALA A 48 20.99 0.76 -2.10
N VAL A 49 21.07 -0.52 -2.47
CA VAL A 49 20.87 -1.67 -1.58
C VAL A 49 22.20 -2.39 -1.37
N GLU A 50 23.11 -1.75 -0.65
CA GLU A 50 24.41 -2.37 -0.26
C GLU A 50 24.21 -3.31 0.93
N ASN A 51 23.43 -2.88 1.94
CA ASN A 51 23.12 -3.65 3.13
C ASN A 51 21.62 -3.96 3.19
N PRO A 52 21.20 -5.24 3.18
CA PRO A 52 19.78 -5.60 3.26
C PRO A 52 19.09 -5.14 4.55
N GLU A 53 19.84 -4.90 5.64
CA GLU A 53 19.28 -4.38 6.89
C GLU A 53 18.89 -2.89 6.81
N ASP A 54 19.39 -2.16 5.84
CA ASP A 54 19.03 -0.77 5.57
C ASP A 54 17.73 -0.65 4.73
N VAL A 55 17.15 -1.78 4.33
CA VAL A 55 15.96 -1.83 3.45
C VAL A 55 14.86 -2.69 4.06
N ALA A 56 13.61 -2.27 3.90
CA ALA A 56 12.45 -3.07 4.25
C ALA A 56 11.41 -3.10 3.12
N ILE A 57 10.60 -4.16 3.09
CA ILE A 57 9.41 -4.26 2.25
C ILE A 57 8.20 -4.40 3.15
N ILE A 58 7.28 -3.46 3.03
CA ILE A 58 5.97 -3.47 3.72
C ILE A 58 4.90 -3.75 2.70
N VAL A 59 4.00 -4.67 2.99
CA VAL A 59 2.96 -5.07 2.04
C VAL A 59 1.59 -5.18 2.69
N SER A 60 0.57 -4.67 2.01
CA SER A 60 -0.83 -4.96 2.37
C SER A 60 -1.06 -6.48 2.33
N PRO A 61 -1.71 -7.09 3.35
CA PRO A 61 -1.90 -8.56 3.39
C PRO A 61 -2.95 -9.09 2.39
N MET A 62 -3.24 -8.34 1.32
CA MET A 62 -4.16 -8.77 0.27
C MET A 62 -3.41 -9.56 -0.81
N ARG A 63 -4.03 -10.61 -1.37
CA ARG A 63 -3.39 -11.51 -2.35
C ARG A 63 -2.69 -10.78 -3.48
N ARG A 64 -3.35 -9.80 -4.11
CA ARG A 64 -2.81 -9.03 -5.24
C ARG A 64 -1.57 -8.19 -4.90
N THR A 65 -1.51 -7.64 -3.70
CA THR A 65 -0.34 -6.89 -3.22
C THR A 65 0.81 -7.82 -2.85
N LEU A 66 0.51 -8.96 -2.23
CA LEU A 66 1.48 -10.01 -1.93
C LEU A 66 2.11 -10.58 -3.22
N GLN A 67 1.28 -10.90 -4.22
CA GLN A 67 1.77 -11.35 -5.53
C GLN A 67 2.63 -10.29 -6.20
N THR A 68 2.18 -9.02 -6.20
CA THR A 68 2.97 -7.91 -6.76
C THR A 68 4.33 -7.80 -6.06
N ALA A 69 4.36 -7.81 -4.73
CA ALA A 69 5.61 -7.73 -3.98
C ALA A 69 6.54 -8.91 -4.30
N MET A 70 6.03 -10.12 -4.31
CA MET A 70 6.84 -11.32 -4.56
C MET A 70 7.36 -11.42 -5.99
N LEU A 71 6.64 -10.85 -6.98
CA LEU A 71 7.05 -10.87 -8.39
C LEU A 71 7.96 -9.70 -8.77
N SER A 72 7.83 -8.54 -8.10
CA SER A 72 8.59 -7.34 -8.48
C SER A 72 9.73 -6.97 -7.53
N LEU A 73 9.73 -7.50 -6.32
CA LEU A 73 10.75 -7.24 -5.28
C LEU A 73 11.48 -8.52 -4.83
N ASP A 74 11.37 -9.63 -5.58
CA ASP A 74 12.04 -10.92 -5.32
C ASP A 74 13.55 -10.76 -5.15
N TRP A 75 14.17 -9.92 -5.96
CA TRP A 75 15.59 -9.63 -5.95
C TRP A 75 16.08 -8.99 -4.63
N LEU A 76 15.21 -8.27 -3.91
CA LEU A 76 15.48 -7.77 -2.55
C LEU A 76 15.37 -8.90 -1.53
N VAL A 77 14.30 -9.70 -1.63
CA VAL A 77 14.07 -10.85 -0.73
C VAL A 77 15.19 -11.88 -0.86
N GLU A 78 15.71 -12.11 -2.06
CA GLU A 78 16.87 -12.98 -2.32
C GLU A 78 18.17 -12.46 -1.71
N ARG A 79 18.30 -11.13 -1.56
CA ARG A 79 19.41 -10.48 -0.85
C ARG A 79 19.24 -10.47 0.66
N GLY A 80 18.15 -10.99 1.20
CA GLY A 80 17.87 -11.07 2.64
C GLY A 80 17.04 -9.92 3.21
N VAL A 81 16.49 -9.02 2.36
CA VAL A 81 15.57 -7.96 2.81
C VAL A 81 14.31 -8.59 3.37
N LYS A 82 13.88 -8.13 4.55
CA LYS A 82 12.66 -8.61 5.21
C LYS A 82 11.41 -8.05 4.53
N ILE A 83 10.41 -8.90 4.38
CA ILE A 83 9.08 -8.51 3.90
C ILE A 83 8.04 -8.76 4.98
N GLU A 84 7.24 -7.73 5.29
CA GLU A 84 6.29 -7.72 6.40
C GLU A 84 4.90 -7.33 5.93
N GLY A 85 3.89 -8.12 6.33
CA GLY A 85 2.48 -7.78 6.15
C GLY A 85 2.03 -6.71 7.15
N ASN A 86 1.31 -5.68 6.67
CA ASN A 86 0.78 -4.62 7.53
C ASN A 86 -0.63 -4.20 7.06
N ALA A 87 -1.62 -4.34 7.96
CA ALA A 87 -3.03 -4.09 7.68
C ALA A 87 -3.35 -2.61 7.43
N ASP A 88 -2.57 -1.66 7.94
CA ASP A 88 -2.79 -0.24 7.67
C ASP A 88 -2.64 0.12 6.18
N TRP A 89 -1.94 -0.70 5.38
CA TRP A 89 -1.77 -0.49 3.95
C TRP A 89 -2.86 -1.11 3.08
N GLN A 90 -3.96 -1.62 3.65
CA GLN A 90 -5.10 -2.18 2.94
C GLN A 90 -5.88 -1.14 2.13
N GLU A 91 -6.73 -1.58 1.18
CA GLU A 91 -7.64 -0.70 0.42
C GLU A 91 -8.74 -0.11 1.32
N ASN A 92 -9.45 0.89 0.85
CA ASN A 92 -10.33 1.71 1.68
C ASN A 92 -11.65 1.00 2.02
N SER A 93 -12.42 0.58 1.02
CA SER A 93 -13.81 0.13 1.23
C SER A 93 -13.91 -1.28 1.85
N ALA A 94 -15.09 -1.63 2.36
CA ALA A 94 -15.40 -2.96 2.84
C ALA A 94 -16.03 -3.87 1.77
N LYS A 95 -16.02 -3.45 0.49
CA LYS A 95 -16.48 -4.30 -0.62
C LYS A 95 -15.70 -5.62 -0.66
N PRO A 96 -16.30 -6.72 -1.16
CA PRO A 96 -15.64 -8.03 -1.20
C PRO A 96 -14.26 -8.02 -1.89
N SER A 97 -14.06 -7.18 -2.92
CA SER A 97 -12.77 -7.01 -3.60
C SER A 97 -11.72 -6.25 -2.76
N ASP A 98 -12.17 -5.46 -1.78
CA ASP A 98 -11.33 -4.59 -0.95
C ASP A 98 -11.20 -5.10 0.49
N THR A 99 -11.86 -6.20 0.81
CA THR A 99 -11.70 -6.94 2.06
C THR A 99 -10.73 -8.09 1.86
N GLY A 100 -9.79 -8.27 2.76
CA GLY A 100 -8.79 -9.33 2.68
C GLY A 100 -9.30 -10.68 3.14
N SER A 101 -8.49 -11.72 2.94
CA SER A 101 -8.73 -13.06 3.51
C SER A 101 -8.07 -13.19 4.88
N PRO A 102 -8.57 -14.09 5.77
CA PRO A 102 -7.86 -14.44 7.00
C PRO A 102 -6.40 -14.82 6.72
N ILE A 103 -5.49 -14.39 7.60
CA ILE A 103 -4.05 -14.66 7.42
C ILE A 103 -3.76 -16.15 7.31
N SER A 104 -4.46 -16.99 8.08
CA SER A 104 -4.30 -18.46 8.03
C SER A 104 -4.56 -19.06 6.64
N SER A 105 -5.39 -18.42 5.82
CA SER A 105 -5.68 -18.88 4.45
C SER A 105 -4.75 -18.32 3.38
N VAL A 106 -4.02 -17.23 3.69
CA VAL A 106 -3.13 -16.54 2.73
C VAL A 106 -1.66 -16.86 2.98
N SER A 107 -1.24 -16.93 4.24
CA SER A 107 0.17 -17.12 4.62
C SER A 107 0.83 -18.40 4.06
N PRO A 108 0.12 -19.54 3.86
CA PRO A 108 0.74 -20.71 3.25
C PRO A 108 1.26 -20.48 1.82
N ASP A 109 0.60 -19.58 1.07
CA ASP A 109 0.99 -19.25 -0.31
C ASP A 109 2.16 -18.25 -0.36
N PHE A 110 2.45 -17.56 0.77
CA PHE A 110 3.47 -16.52 0.85
C PHE A 110 4.41 -16.73 2.06
N PRO A 111 5.13 -17.87 2.14
CA PRO A 111 5.90 -18.26 3.32
C PRO A 111 7.10 -17.34 3.63
N LYS A 112 7.53 -16.52 2.67
CA LYS A 112 8.59 -15.53 2.86
C LYS A 112 8.11 -14.22 3.51
N VAL A 113 6.79 -14.00 3.59
CA VAL A 113 6.20 -12.79 4.18
C VAL A 113 5.95 -12.99 5.66
N ASN A 114 6.54 -12.14 6.48
CA ASN A 114 6.25 -12.13 7.91
C ASN A 114 4.86 -11.51 8.17
N MET A 115 3.90 -12.33 8.57
CA MET A 115 2.52 -11.91 8.87
C MET A 115 2.27 -11.77 10.39
N SER A 116 3.27 -11.98 11.25
CA SER A 116 3.06 -12.03 12.71
C SER A 116 2.59 -10.71 13.32
N ASN A 117 2.88 -9.58 12.66
CA ASN A 117 2.52 -8.23 13.10
C ASN A 117 1.27 -7.67 12.42
N VAL A 118 0.57 -8.48 11.60
CA VAL A 118 -0.72 -8.05 11.06
C VAL A 118 -1.72 -7.94 12.18
N ASP A 119 -2.42 -6.79 12.25
CA ASP A 119 -3.42 -6.50 13.27
C ASP A 119 -4.43 -7.65 13.40
N ALA A 120 -4.73 -8.05 14.63
CA ALA A 120 -5.65 -9.15 14.93
C ALA A 120 -7.10 -8.89 14.45
N LEU A 121 -7.45 -7.61 14.21
CA LEU A 121 -8.74 -7.23 13.61
C LEU A 121 -8.83 -7.55 12.12
N TRP A 122 -7.70 -7.80 11.45
CA TRP A 122 -7.69 -8.16 10.03
C TRP A 122 -8.48 -9.45 9.76
N PRO A 123 -9.35 -9.52 8.74
CA PRO A 123 -9.64 -8.52 7.71
C PRO A 123 -10.91 -7.67 7.99
N ASP A 124 -11.35 -7.59 9.22
CA ASP A 124 -12.56 -6.87 9.62
C ASP A 124 -12.41 -5.36 9.39
N LYS A 125 -13.47 -4.74 8.85
CA LYS A 125 -13.56 -3.30 8.61
C LYS A 125 -14.89 -2.68 9.09
N THR A 126 -15.83 -3.52 9.50
CA THR A 126 -17.22 -3.12 9.72
C THR A 126 -17.70 -3.27 11.16
N SER A 127 -17.02 -4.09 11.97
CA SER A 127 -17.36 -4.19 13.38
C SER A 127 -16.96 -2.92 14.15
N PRO A 128 -17.62 -2.60 15.26
CA PRO A 128 -17.23 -1.46 16.11
C PRO A 128 -15.76 -1.54 16.59
N ALA A 129 -15.21 -2.75 16.79
CA ALA A 129 -13.82 -2.94 17.16
C ALA A 129 -12.86 -2.53 16.02
N ALA A 130 -13.29 -2.63 14.77
CA ALA A 130 -12.51 -2.33 13.59
C ALA A 130 -12.74 -0.89 13.05
N GLU A 131 -13.34 0.03 13.82
CA GLU A 131 -13.59 1.43 13.43
C GLU A 131 -12.35 2.11 12.81
N ARG A 132 -11.14 1.77 13.27
CA ARG A 132 -9.88 2.28 12.71
C ARG A 132 -9.68 1.95 11.23
N TYR A 133 -10.39 0.97 10.69
CA TYR A 133 -10.36 0.52 9.28
C TYR A 133 -11.65 0.85 8.52
N ALA A 134 -12.61 1.52 9.16
CA ALA A 134 -13.90 1.89 8.57
C ALA A 134 -13.71 2.75 7.32
N TYR A 135 -14.68 2.64 6.39
CA TYR A 135 -14.69 3.41 5.14
C TYR A 135 -15.25 4.82 5.38
N SER A 136 -14.60 5.59 6.21
CA SER A 136 -14.91 7.00 6.46
C SER A 136 -13.68 7.87 6.28
N LYS A 137 -13.90 9.13 5.94
CA LYS A 137 -12.84 10.13 5.78
C LYS A 137 -11.95 10.21 7.03
N LYS A 138 -12.58 10.29 8.21
CA LYS A 138 -11.89 10.32 9.50
C LYS A 138 -10.96 9.12 9.68
N SER A 139 -11.46 7.90 9.48
CA SER A 139 -10.70 6.67 9.71
C SER A 139 -9.58 6.47 8.68
N ILE A 140 -9.85 6.79 7.41
CA ILE A 140 -8.86 6.66 6.33
C ILE A 140 -7.71 7.66 6.50
N LEU A 141 -7.99 8.93 6.84
CA LEU A 141 -6.95 9.93 7.10
C LEU A 141 -6.14 9.59 8.36
N ALA A 142 -6.80 9.15 9.42
CA ALA A 142 -6.11 8.69 10.63
C ALA A 142 -5.21 7.47 10.36
N ARG A 143 -5.66 6.53 9.50
CA ARG A 143 -4.87 5.37 9.07
C ARG A 143 -3.66 5.78 8.24
N GLY A 144 -3.81 6.71 7.31
CA GLY A 144 -2.70 7.28 6.53
C GLY A 144 -1.64 7.94 7.41
N ARG A 145 -2.07 8.74 8.40
CA ARG A 145 -1.17 9.36 9.39
C ARG A 145 -0.39 8.29 10.19
N ARG A 146 -1.07 7.25 10.70
CA ARG A 146 -0.41 6.15 11.42
C ARG A 146 0.60 5.42 10.53
N ALA A 147 0.20 5.08 9.32
CA ALA A 147 1.07 4.38 8.38
C ALA A 147 2.36 5.17 8.08
N LEU A 148 2.29 6.48 7.89
CA LEU A 148 3.47 7.35 7.71
C LEU A 148 4.29 7.48 8.99
N GLU A 149 3.65 7.64 10.17
CA GLU A 149 4.35 7.69 11.47
C GLU A 149 5.12 6.40 11.75
N ASP A 150 4.56 5.24 11.40
CA ASP A 150 5.23 3.96 11.57
C ASP A 150 6.44 3.83 10.65
N LEU A 151 6.33 4.24 9.39
CA LEU A 151 7.48 4.26 8.47
C LEU A 151 8.57 5.23 8.94
N HIS A 152 8.18 6.43 9.39
CA HIS A 152 9.14 7.46 9.84
C HIS A 152 10.02 7.01 11.01
N LYS A 153 9.49 6.14 11.88
CA LYS A 153 10.21 5.62 13.07
C LYS A 153 11.14 4.45 12.75
N ARG A 154 11.08 3.90 11.55
CA ARG A 154 11.86 2.72 11.19
C ARG A 154 13.35 3.05 11.04
N PRO A 155 14.24 2.10 11.39
CA PRO A 155 15.68 2.30 11.29
C PRO A 155 16.22 2.18 9.86
N GLU A 156 15.45 1.55 8.97
CA GLU A 156 15.86 1.35 7.57
C GLU A 156 15.95 2.70 6.84
N LYS A 157 16.81 2.77 5.83
CA LYS A 157 17.03 3.98 5.02
C LYS A 157 16.12 4.05 3.79
N LEU A 158 15.67 2.89 3.31
CA LEU A 158 14.84 2.74 2.12
C LEU A 158 13.72 1.74 2.38
N ILE A 159 12.47 2.15 2.18
CA ILE A 159 11.30 1.29 2.43
C ILE A 159 10.45 1.20 1.18
N PHE A 160 10.23 -0.01 0.69
CA PHE A 160 9.27 -0.29 -0.37
C PHE A 160 7.92 -0.66 0.25
N VAL A 161 6.85 0.01 -0.20
CA VAL A 161 5.49 -0.25 0.29
C VAL A 161 4.59 -0.65 -0.87
N VAL A 162 4.00 -1.85 -0.82
CA VAL A 162 3.05 -2.30 -1.84
C VAL A 162 1.63 -2.21 -1.29
N SER A 163 0.82 -1.34 -1.91
CA SER A 163 -0.52 -0.98 -1.45
C SER A 163 -1.50 -0.79 -2.62
N HIS A 164 -2.54 0.01 -2.43
CA HIS A 164 -3.70 0.17 -3.30
C HIS A 164 -3.91 1.61 -3.71
N SER A 165 -4.52 1.81 -4.89
CA SER A 165 -4.72 3.14 -5.46
C SER A 165 -5.60 4.05 -4.60
N GLY A 166 -6.70 3.53 -4.07
CA GLY A 166 -7.63 4.32 -3.26
C GLY A 166 -6.97 4.82 -1.98
N PHE A 167 -6.28 3.93 -1.26
CA PHE A 167 -5.59 4.31 -0.03
C PHE A 167 -4.40 5.24 -0.27
N LEU A 168 -3.52 4.92 -1.23
CA LEU A 168 -2.38 5.80 -1.55
C LEU A 168 -2.85 7.20 -1.94
N ARG A 169 -3.88 7.28 -2.81
CA ARG A 169 -4.38 8.56 -3.31
C ARG A 169 -5.11 9.38 -2.24
N LEU A 170 -6.01 8.76 -1.50
CA LEU A 170 -6.95 9.49 -0.64
C LEU A 170 -6.51 9.56 0.82
N GLY A 171 -5.69 8.63 1.27
CA GLY A 171 -5.24 8.53 2.65
C GLY A 171 -3.78 8.92 2.90
N VAL A 172 -2.91 8.91 1.86
CA VAL A 172 -1.46 9.01 2.09
C VAL A 172 -0.80 10.18 1.35
N VAL A 173 -0.90 10.26 -0.01
CA VAL A 173 -0.09 11.19 -0.79
C VAL A 173 -0.84 12.05 -1.81
N GLY A 174 -2.12 11.84 -2.03
CA GLY A 174 -2.93 12.66 -2.95
C GLY A 174 -2.79 12.33 -4.44
N TYR A 175 -1.92 11.41 -4.83
CA TYR A 175 -1.65 11.09 -6.24
C TYR A 175 -2.28 9.77 -6.66
N TRP A 176 -2.74 9.73 -7.93
CA TRP A 176 -3.18 8.48 -8.55
C TRP A 176 -1.98 7.69 -9.09
N PHE A 177 -2.02 6.36 -8.90
CA PHE A 177 -0.99 5.44 -9.38
C PHE A 177 -1.61 4.51 -10.43
N PHE A 178 -0.91 4.28 -11.53
CA PHE A 178 -1.25 3.21 -12.46
C PHE A 178 -0.97 1.84 -11.82
N ASN A 179 -1.61 0.77 -12.31
CA ASN A 179 -1.35 -0.59 -11.84
C ASN A 179 0.12 -1.00 -12.12
N GLY A 180 0.83 -1.43 -11.09
CA GLY A 180 2.23 -1.81 -11.21
C GLY A 180 3.16 -0.62 -11.42
N ASP A 181 2.76 0.60 -11.06
CA ASP A 181 3.63 1.78 -11.06
C ASP A 181 3.96 2.21 -9.64
N TYR A 182 4.98 3.04 -9.48
CA TYR A 182 5.47 3.49 -8.18
C TYR A 182 5.82 4.97 -8.17
N ARG A 183 5.97 5.54 -6.97
CA ARG A 183 6.48 6.89 -6.73
C ARG A 183 7.42 6.89 -5.54
N VAL A 184 8.41 7.78 -5.56
CA VAL A 184 9.42 7.92 -4.51
C VAL A 184 9.16 9.20 -3.74
N PHE A 185 9.19 9.11 -2.42
CA PHE A 185 8.98 10.24 -1.52
C PHE A 185 10.04 10.27 -0.43
N ASP A 186 10.39 11.47 0.01
CA ASP A 186 11.18 11.73 1.19
C ASP A 186 10.33 12.44 2.23
N PHE A 187 10.57 12.18 3.51
CA PHE A 187 9.91 12.92 4.58
C PHE A 187 10.43 14.36 4.62
N GLU A 188 9.54 15.32 4.75
CA GLU A 188 9.90 16.71 4.99
C GLU A 188 10.40 16.91 6.42
N ALA A 189 11.36 17.83 6.62
CA ALA A 189 11.89 18.13 7.95
C ALA A 189 10.85 18.80 8.84
N GLU A 190 9.94 19.57 8.24
CA GLU A 190 8.87 20.30 8.94
C GLU A 190 7.58 19.46 8.92
N ARG A 191 6.90 19.46 10.06
CA ARG A 191 5.55 18.90 10.16
C ARG A 191 4.52 19.93 9.68
N GLY A 192 3.35 19.45 9.28
CA GLY A 192 2.23 20.30 8.96
C GLY A 192 1.64 21.02 10.18
N ASP A 193 0.64 21.86 9.93
CA ASP A 193 0.07 22.78 10.95
C ASP A 193 -0.60 22.03 12.11
N GLU A 194 -1.09 20.80 11.88
CA GLU A 194 -1.64 19.91 12.91
C GLU A 194 -0.60 18.92 13.47
N GLY A 195 0.68 19.11 13.17
CA GLY A 195 1.78 18.24 13.58
C GLY A 195 1.92 16.94 12.80
N GLU A 196 1.18 16.78 11.68
CA GLU A 196 1.25 15.62 10.80
C GLU A 196 2.57 15.57 10.03
N LEU A 197 3.05 14.37 9.75
CA LEU A 197 4.19 14.17 8.85
C LEU A 197 3.79 14.51 7.42
N ARG A 198 4.70 15.20 6.73
CA ARG A 198 4.58 15.49 5.30
C ARG A 198 5.64 14.72 4.51
N VAL A 199 5.29 14.33 3.31
CA VAL A 199 6.20 13.68 2.37
C VAL A 199 6.22 14.46 1.06
N LYS A 200 7.42 14.63 0.51
CA LYS A 200 7.65 15.31 -0.77
C LYS A 200 8.02 14.29 -1.82
N GLN A 201 7.30 14.30 -2.94
CA GLN A 201 7.62 13.43 -4.07
C GLN A 201 8.92 13.86 -4.74
N GLN A 202 9.77 12.90 -5.11
CA GLN A 202 10.96 13.15 -5.89
C GLN A 202 10.60 13.43 -7.36
N ASP A 203 11.23 14.44 -7.96
CA ASP A 203 10.92 14.94 -9.31
C ASP A 203 11.00 13.85 -10.38
N LYS A 204 11.93 12.91 -10.24
CA LYS A 204 12.11 11.79 -11.19
C LYS A 204 10.93 10.83 -11.29
N THR A 205 9.96 10.91 -10.36
CA THR A 205 8.77 10.04 -10.36
C THR A 205 7.45 10.82 -10.43
N LEU A 206 7.43 12.07 -10.93
CA LEU A 206 6.21 12.90 -10.99
C LEU A 206 5.07 12.26 -11.79
N SER A 207 5.37 11.51 -12.85
CA SER A 207 4.40 10.71 -13.60
C SER A 207 4.42 9.21 -13.27
N GLY A 208 4.99 8.85 -12.11
CA GLY A 208 5.33 7.48 -11.74
C GLY A 208 6.73 7.10 -12.20
N GLY A 209 7.30 6.06 -11.59
CA GLY A 209 8.64 5.58 -11.96
C GLY A 209 8.67 4.92 -13.33
N LEU A 210 7.54 4.37 -13.80
CA LEU A 210 7.35 3.87 -15.16
C LEU A 210 6.73 4.91 -16.11
N GLY A 211 6.42 6.13 -15.62
CA GLY A 211 5.80 7.18 -16.41
C GLY A 211 4.33 6.95 -16.78
N LEU A 212 3.63 6.07 -16.06
CA LEU A 212 2.26 5.64 -16.39
C LEU A 212 1.19 6.32 -15.53
N SER A 213 1.59 7.04 -14.49
CA SER A 213 0.69 7.61 -13.49
C SER A 213 0.36 9.08 -13.78
N LEU A 214 -0.87 9.52 -13.39
CA LEU A 214 -1.32 10.90 -13.56
C LEU A 214 -0.58 11.84 -12.59
N THR A 215 -0.30 13.05 -13.05
CA THR A 215 0.46 14.05 -12.29
C THR A 215 -0.40 14.93 -11.38
N ASP A 216 -1.70 15.04 -11.65
CA ASP A 216 -2.60 15.94 -10.92
C ASP A 216 -2.93 15.38 -9.53
N PRO A 217 -2.59 16.10 -8.44
CA PRO A 217 -2.93 15.68 -7.09
C PRO A 217 -4.40 15.99 -6.77
N VAL A 218 -4.93 15.29 -5.77
CA VAL A 218 -6.17 15.62 -5.09
C VAL A 218 -5.90 15.86 -3.62
N ALA A 219 -6.77 16.61 -2.96
CA ALA A 219 -6.70 16.75 -1.51
C ALA A 219 -6.89 15.38 -0.83
N LEU A 220 -6.17 15.12 0.26
CA LEU A 220 -6.41 13.93 1.07
C LEU A 220 -7.84 13.95 1.60
N GLY A 221 -8.49 12.79 1.59
CA GLY A 221 -9.89 12.66 1.96
C GLY A 221 -10.90 13.14 0.92
N HIS A 222 -10.47 13.53 -0.29
CA HIS A 222 -11.38 13.97 -1.37
C HIS A 222 -12.39 12.88 -1.72
N ASP A 223 -13.68 13.25 -1.75
CA ASP A 223 -14.81 12.35 -2.06
C ASP A 223 -14.95 11.10 -1.14
N LEU A 224 -14.26 11.06 -0.01
CA LEU A 224 -14.53 10.03 0.99
C LEU A 224 -15.79 10.37 1.78
N PRO A 225 -16.60 9.36 2.16
CA PRO A 225 -17.76 9.58 2.99
C PRO A 225 -17.36 10.08 4.39
N GLU A 226 -18.12 11.01 4.95
CA GLU A 226 -17.88 11.51 6.31
C GLU A 226 -18.12 10.41 7.35
N GLU A 227 -19.15 9.55 7.13
CA GLU A 227 -19.48 8.37 7.92
C GLU A 227 -19.43 7.12 7.04
N ASP A 228 -19.17 5.96 7.64
CA ASP A 228 -19.12 4.70 6.91
C ASP A 228 -20.55 4.29 6.47
N PRO A 229 -20.85 4.24 5.15
CA PRO A 229 -22.17 3.92 4.67
C PRO A 229 -22.59 2.46 4.94
N GLU A 230 -21.65 1.58 5.31
CA GLU A 230 -21.92 0.16 5.60
C GLU A 230 -22.18 -0.10 7.09
N VAL A 231 -21.94 0.89 7.95
CA VAL A 231 -22.16 0.82 9.42
C VAL A 231 -23.49 1.44 9.86
N ASP A 232 -24.23 2.10 8.94
CA ASP A 232 -25.54 2.67 9.27
C ASP A 232 -26.58 1.54 9.52
N PRO A 233 -27.02 1.32 10.77
CA PRO A 233 -27.99 0.28 11.09
C PRO A 233 -29.40 0.58 10.55
N SER A 234 -29.67 1.83 10.09
CA SER A 234 -30.93 2.23 9.49
C SER A 234 -31.02 1.90 7.99
N ALA A 235 -29.91 1.55 7.34
CA ALA A 235 -29.84 1.15 5.94
C ALA A 235 -30.19 -0.34 5.69
N LYS A 236 -30.65 -1.07 6.71
CA LYS A 236 -31.07 -2.49 6.64
C LYS A 236 -32.59 -2.65 6.77
N GLU A 237 -33.39 -1.76 6.18
CA GLU A 237 -34.82 -1.98 5.94
C GLU A 237 -35.15 -2.13 4.45
#